data_d8ab62df29d83bf22edbcb918e7db600
#
_entry.id   d8ab62df29d83bf22edbcb918e7db600
#
_cell.length_a   1.000
_cell.length_b   1.000
_cell.length_c   1.000
_cell.angle_alpha   90.00
_cell.angle_beta   90.00
_cell.angle_gamma   90.00
#
_symmetry.space_group_name_H-M   'P 1'
#
loop_
_entity.id
_entity.type
_entity.pdbx_description
1 polymer ?
#
loop_
_entity_poly.entity_id
_entity_poly.type
_entity_poly.pdbx_seq_one_letter_code
_entity_poly.pdbx_strand_id
1 'polypeptide(L)'
;MPVGDEKGKPVFPGINKTFTAEMQDRSIHFGTEFYNRLKLFPWWLHYHKGDTVESELRNNIFNLGCEFGLEQKWLKGILRHTVSEFSKKGLGSDYYGYHNIQHELEAAYFILIAINGINNSKVYKISQQETIYLFVAALFHDYDPLKEFDKPNEDSVEYFIRNDTKIRKYIRNAGLNLDIVMALIHRTAYPFEGKIAEYSMVKIRHLLDKANIPPSSKLERDRFLELGWFLSVSERIAGYALGDYEHAKDMARRNAHALGWHPSVINKNSVKYFEQMMMNEKEMFEMIMSVLPSNLKKNFYENVSKFKEAWNKELGLRDLKKSTKLVFVVENQRELKQNTIQALIDIRRSVPSLIQIHEDDFRKTLIDDLAVLVTLRIDTHVGKIIGYAKGGPLEQYQLRPGTIDLNYGLKNTAYLEGMSVTEGFWGGTAGHFLRIKFLNEAMNSGYKFVTGYAHRDVILQRKKKMEMIEIVHKYDPDKLDYYRLDLNNSLYQKIVTDAYDLIC
;
A
#
# COMPACT_ATOMS: atom_id res chain seq x y z
N MET A 1 18.09 27.59 11.43
CA MET A 1 17.28 28.18 12.52
C MET A 1 15.91 28.44 11.92
N PRO A 2 14.82 27.88 12.46
CA PRO A 2 13.48 28.22 11.99
C PRO A 2 13.11 29.62 12.50
N VAL A 3 12.54 30.43 11.62
CA VAL A 3 11.98 31.74 11.95
C VAL A 3 10.61 31.48 12.59
N GLY A 4 10.46 31.80 13.85
CA GLY A 4 9.17 31.74 14.55
C GLY A 4 8.33 32.99 14.22
N ASP A 5 6.98 32.85 14.25
CA ASP A 5 6.09 33.99 14.22
C ASP A 5 6.10 34.74 15.56
N GLU A 6 5.55 35.97 15.60
CA GLU A 6 5.52 36.83 16.77
C GLU A 6 4.80 36.24 18.01
N LYS A 7 4.33 35.00 17.95
CA LYS A 7 3.64 34.27 19.04
C LYS A 7 4.33 32.98 19.46
N GLY A 8 5.55 32.71 19.00
CA GLY A 8 6.39 31.59 19.46
C GLY A 8 5.87 30.20 19.10
N LYS A 9 5.00 30.05 18.06
CA LYS A 9 4.54 28.75 17.55
C LYS A 9 5.42 28.33 16.38
N PRO A 10 5.84 27.05 16.32
CA PRO A 10 6.61 26.56 15.19
C PRO A 10 5.76 26.62 13.91
N VAL A 11 6.26 27.31 12.89
CA VAL A 11 5.65 27.33 11.55
C VAL A 11 6.23 26.16 10.77
N PHE A 12 5.40 25.18 10.47
CA PHE A 12 5.77 24.10 9.56
C PHE A 12 5.72 24.62 8.11
N PRO A 13 6.80 24.52 7.34
CA PRO A 13 6.75 24.94 5.94
C PRO A 13 5.83 23.98 5.16
N GLY A 14 4.72 24.51 4.68
CA GLY A 14 3.83 23.84 3.71
C GLY A 14 2.39 23.56 4.14
N ILE A 15 1.96 23.83 5.37
CA ILE A 15 0.56 23.61 5.77
C ILE A 15 -0.17 24.98 5.77
N ASN A 16 -0.90 25.25 4.70
CA ASN A 16 -1.76 26.43 4.61
C ASN A 16 -2.96 26.25 5.56
N LYS A 17 -3.25 27.22 6.43
CA LYS A 17 -4.37 27.16 7.42
C LYS A 17 -5.75 26.92 6.76
N THR A 18 -5.91 27.32 5.51
CA THR A 18 -7.10 27.04 4.69
C THR A 18 -7.26 25.55 4.36
N PHE A 19 -6.16 24.80 4.25
CA PHE A 19 -6.19 23.39 3.89
C PHE A 19 -6.74 22.51 5.02
N THR A 20 -6.43 22.85 6.29
CA THR A 20 -6.92 22.10 7.45
C THR A 20 -8.42 22.27 7.70
N ALA A 21 -8.97 23.44 7.46
CA ALA A 21 -10.42 23.71 7.60
C ALA A 21 -11.24 23.00 6.50
N GLU A 22 -10.77 23.05 5.25
CA GLU A 22 -11.41 22.32 4.14
C GLU A 22 -11.34 20.79 4.28
N MET A 23 -10.26 20.25 4.87
CA MET A 23 -10.17 18.82 5.12
C MET A 23 -11.05 18.34 6.28
N GLN A 24 -11.24 19.16 7.33
CA GLN A 24 -12.18 18.82 8.41
C GLN A 24 -13.63 18.77 7.91
N ASP A 25 -14.03 19.67 7.05
CA ASP A 25 -15.40 19.71 6.50
C ASP A 25 -15.62 18.59 5.45
N ARG A 26 -14.64 18.31 4.61
CA ARG A 26 -14.72 17.21 3.64
C ARG A 26 -14.66 15.83 4.29
N SER A 27 -13.92 15.64 5.41
CA SER A 27 -13.79 14.33 6.08
C SER A 27 -15.11 13.87 6.71
N ILE A 28 -15.97 14.79 7.17
CA ILE A 28 -17.25 14.47 7.80
C ILE A 28 -18.30 14.02 6.76
N HIS A 29 -18.29 14.61 5.57
CA HIS A 29 -19.20 14.20 4.48
C HIS A 29 -18.70 13.03 3.65
N PHE A 30 -17.37 12.90 3.47
CA PHE A 30 -16.78 11.86 2.62
C PHE A 30 -16.93 10.45 3.19
N GLY A 31 -16.73 10.25 4.50
CA GLY A 31 -16.74 8.93 5.11
C GLY A 31 -18.11 8.24 5.03
N THR A 32 -19.20 8.97 5.28
CA THR A 32 -20.57 8.41 5.27
C THR A 32 -21.14 8.29 3.86
N GLU A 33 -20.90 9.24 2.99
CA GLU A 33 -21.37 9.18 1.60
C GLU A 33 -20.55 8.17 0.77
N PHE A 34 -19.24 8.09 1.00
CA PHE A 34 -18.36 7.11 0.37
C PHE A 34 -18.75 5.69 0.76
N TYR A 35 -18.95 5.41 2.05
CA TYR A 35 -19.38 4.10 2.56
C TYR A 35 -20.77 3.68 2.04
N ASN A 36 -21.72 4.62 1.90
CA ASN A 36 -23.05 4.33 1.38
C ASN A 36 -23.07 4.16 -0.15
N ARG A 37 -22.18 4.81 -0.88
CA ARG A 37 -22.05 4.68 -2.34
C ARG A 37 -21.30 3.40 -2.76
N LEU A 38 -20.42 2.88 -1.90
CA LEU A 38 -19.67 1.63 -2.14
C LEU A 38 -20.58 0.39 -2.24
N LYS A 39 -21.76 0.40 -1.61
CA LYS A 39 -22.72 -0.71 -1.68
C LYS A 39 -23.30 -0.96 -3.07
N LEU A 40 -23.05 -0.11 -4.04
CA LEU A 40 -23.67 -0.17 -5.38
C LEU A 40 -22.72 -0.74 -6.48
N PHE A 41 -21.52 -1.28 -6.14
CA PHE A 41 -20.55 -1.70 -7.14
C PHE A 41 -20.23 -3.20 -7.11
N PRO A 42 -20.35 -3.94 -8.24
CA PRO A 42 -20.07 -5.38 -8.30
C PRO A 42 -18.62 -5.78 -8.02
N TRP A 43 -17.64 -4.94 -8.35
CA TRP A 43 -16.22 -5.26 -8.13
C TRP A 43 -15.77 -5.13 -6.67
N TRP A 44 -16.61 -4.59 -5.81
CA TRP A 44 -16.43 -4.55 -4.37
C TRP A 44 -16.90 -5.83 -3.66
N LEU A 45 -17.44 -6.82 -4.37
CA LEU A 45 -17.84 -8.10 -3.77
C LEU A 45 -16.65 -8.94 -3.25
N HIS A 46 -15.40 -8.56 -3.55
CA HIS A 46 -14.22 -9.08 -2.85
C HIS A 46 -14.00 -8.48 -1.45
N TYR A 47 -14.79 -7.48 -1.07
CA TYR A 47 -14.79 -6.82 0.22
C TYR A 47 -15.07 -7.76 1.40
N HIS A 48 -15.86 -8.80 1.22
CA HIS A 48 -16.14 -9.77 2.28
C HIS A 48 -14.89 -10.52 2.77
N LYS A 49 -13.80 -10.58 2.01
CA LYS A 49 -12.54 -11.16 2.50
C LYS A 49 -11.79 -10.21 3.44
N GLY A 50 -11.77 -8.92 3.17
CA GLY A 50 -11.15 -7.93 4.05
C GLY A 50 -11.89 -7.81 5.39
N ASP A 51 -13.21 -7.76 5.38
CA ASP A 51 -14.05 -7.71 6.58
C ASP A 51 -13.88 -8.96 7.45
N THR A 52 -13.67 -10.14 6.86
CA THR A 52 -13.42 -11.39 7.61
C THR A 52 -12.05 -11.40 8.25
N VAL A 53 -10.98 -10.99 7.54
CA VAL A 53 -9.60 -10.92 8.07
C VAL A 53 -9.50 -9.89 9.18
N GLU A 54 -10.05 -8.69 8.98
CA GLU A 54 -10.10 -7.64 10.01
C GLU A 54 -10.86 -8.11 11.26
N SER A 55 -12.02 -8.75 11.08
CA SER A 55 -12.83 -9.28 12.17
C SER A 55 -12.10 -10.39 12.93
N GLU A 56 -11.41 -11.28 12.22
CA GLU A 56 -10.60 -12.36 12.80
C GLU A 56 -9.42 -11.79 13.60
N LEU A 57 -8.66 -10.88 13.04
CA LEU A 57 -7.56 -10.20 13.74
C LEU A 57 -8.04 -9.51 15.03
N ARG A 58 -9.16 -8.78 14.95
CA ARG A 58 -9.75 -8.12 16.13
C ARG A 58 -10.14 -9.11 17.22
N ASN A 59 -10.73 -10.24 16.86
CA ASN A 59 -11.09 -11.28 17.80
C ASN A 59 -9.85 -11.92 18.44
N ASN A 60 -8.83 -12.20 17.65
CA ASN A 60 -7.56 -12.76 18.13
C ASN A 60 -6.84 -11.78 19.08
N ILE A 61 -6.76 -10.49 18.72
CA ILE A 61 -6.23 -9.44 19.60
C ILE A 61 -7.03 -9.34 20.89
N PHE A 62 -8.36 -9.37 20.80
CA PHE A 62 -9.22 -9.30 21.96
C PHE A 62 -9.00 -10.46 22.91
N ASN A 63 -8.96 -11.69 22.41
CA ASN A 63 -8.74 -12.89 23.24
C ASN A 63 -7.37 -12.85 23.91
N LEU A 64 -6.32 -12.60 23.14
CA LEU A 64 -4.95 -12.55 23.66
C LEU A 64 -4.75 -11.37 24.63
N GLY A 65 -5.34 -10.20 24.35
CA GLY A 65 -5.30 -9.06 25.24
C GLY A 65 -5.99 -9.34 26.58
N CYS A 66 -7.09 -10.09 26.59
CA CYS A 66 -7.74 -10.53 27.84
C CYS A 66 -6.84 -11.48 28.66
N GLU A 67 -6.07 -12.36 28.01
CA GLU A 67 -5.07 -13.21 28.69
C GLU A 67 -3.97 -12.38 29.37
N PHE A 68 -3.61 -11.24 28.81
CA PHE A 68 -2.72 -10.26 29.46
C PHE A 68 -3.38 -9.41 30.55
N GLY A 69 -4.66 -9.63 30.83
CA GLY A 69 -5.41 -8.89 31.85
C GLY A 69 -5.79 -7.47 31.40
N LEU A 70 -5.83 -7.20 30.10
CA LEU A 70 -6.34 -5.93 29.59
C LEU A 70 -7.86 -5.83 29.85
N GLU A 71 -8.31 -4.65 30.28
CA GLU A 71 -9.71 -4.42 30.61
C GLU A 71 -10.58 -4.58 29.35
N GLN A 72 -11.52 -5.52 29.37
CA GLN A 72 -12.29 -5.94 28.21
C GLN A 72 -13.07 -4.81 27.53
N LYS A 73 -13.68 -3.92 28.34
CA LYS A 73 -14.48 -2.81 27.82
C LYS A 73 -13.60 -1.78 27.13
N TRP A 74 -12.43 -1.51 27.72
CA TRP A 74 -11.43 -0.62 27.14
C TRP A 74 -10.87 -1.21 25.84
N LEU A 75 -10.49 -2.48 25.84
CA LEU A 75 -9.93 -3.18 24.67
C LEU A 75 -10.92 -3.24 23.48
N LYS A 76 -12.18 -3.62 23.76
CA LYS A 76 -13.25 -3.56 22.73
C LYS A 76 -13.47 -2.14 22.21
N GLY A 77 -13.41 -1.17 23.11
CA GLY A 77 -13.61 0.24 22.79
C GLY A 77 -12.52 0.79 21.86
N ILE A 78 -11.24 0.58 22.22
CA ILE A 78 -10.11 1.08 21.42
C ILE A 78 -10.05 0.41 20.04
N LEU A 79 -10.19 -0.91 19.97
CA LEU A 79 -10.20 -1.65 18.69
C LEU A 79 -11.31 -1.16 17.76
N ARG A 80 -12.53 -0.98 18.28
CA ARG A 80 -13.65 -0.45 17.49
C ARG A 80 -13.37 0.97 17.02
N HIS A 81 -12.79 1.79 17.89
CA HIS A 81 -12.47 3.17 17.54
C HIS A 81 -11.38 3.23 16.47
N THR A 82 -10.30 2.46 16.62
CA THR A 82 -9.20 2.41 15.64
C THR A 82 -9.72 2.05 14.26
N VAL A 83 -10.43 0.93 14.13
CA VAL A 83 -11.02 0.52 12.83
C VAL A 83 -11.92 1.61 12.25
N SER A 84 -12.82 2.18 13.07
CA SER A 84 -13.73 3.23 12.60
C SER A 84 -12.98 4.51 12.20
N GLU A 85 -11.92 4.86 12.89
CA GLU A 85 -11.17 6.09 12.62
C GLU A 85 -10.31 5.94 11.38
N PHE A 86 -9.60 4.82 11.23
CA PHE A 86 -8.85 4.52 10.01
C PHE A 86 -9.77 4.51 8.79
N SER A 87 -10.93 3.83 8.86
CA SER A 87 -11.90 3.81 7.77
C SER A 87 -12.41 5.20 7.41
N LYS A 88 -12.73 6.05 8.40
CA LYS A 88 -13.17 7.44 8.17
C LYS A 88 -12.10 8.30 7.50
N LYS A 89 -10.84 8.03 7.79
CA LYS A 89 -9.68 8.72 7.19
C LYS A 89 -9.25 8.08 5.88
N GLY A 90 -9.99 7.06 5.40
CA GLY A 90 -9.71 6.34 4.18
C GLY A 90 -8.47 5.45 4.25
N LEU A 91 -8.11 5.03 5.44
CA LEU A 91 -7.04 4.06 5.72
C LEU A 91 -7.62 2.71 6.15
N GLY A 92 -8.87 2.43 5.79
CA GLY A 92 -9.54 1.16 6.05
C GLY A 92 -8.89 0.00 5.30
N SER A 93 -9.43 -1.20 5.47
CA SER A 93 -8.99 -2.42 4.78
C SER A 93 -9.13 -2.34 3.25
N ASP A 94 -9.90 -1.39 2.76
CA ASP A 94 -10.08 -1.05 1.34
C ASP A 94 -8.98 -0.16 0.77
N TYR A 95 -8.16 0.45 1.61
CA TYR A 95 -7.02 1.21 1.14
C TYR A 95 -5.93 0.29 0.61
N TYR A 96 -5.56 0.48 -0.66
CA TYR A 96 -4.57 -0.37 -1.33
C TYR A 96 -3.13 -0.17 -0.84
N GLY A 97 -2.82 0.88 -0.09
CA GLY A 97 -1.50 1.07 0.51
C GLY A 97 -1.17 0.00 1.57
N TYR A 98 0.12 -0.11 1.90
CA TYR A 98 0.59 -1.03 2.95
C TYR A 98 0.14 -0.56 4.35
N HIS A 99 0.29 0.76 4.62
CA HIS A 99 0.03 1.36 5.92
C HIS A 99 -1.47 1.67 6.08
N ASN A 100 -2.24 0.63 6.36
CA ASN A 100 -3.69 0.65 6.54
C ASN A 100 -4.09 -0.07 7.83
N ILE A 101 -5.38 -0.12 8.14
CA ILE A 101 -5.88 -0.74 9.37
C ILE A 101 -5.51 -2.22 9.50
N GLN A 102 -5.37 -2.96 8.41
CA GLN A 102 -4.95 -4.37 8.47
C GLN A 102 -3.53 -4.49 9.00
N HIS A 103 -2.59 -3.66 8.48
CA HIS A 103 -1.21 -3.62 8.96
C HIS A 103 -1.13 -3.30 10.46
N GLU A 104 -1.88 -2.29 10.92
CA GLU A 104 -1.92 -1.92 12.34
C GLU A 104 -2.42 -3.07 13.24
N LEU A 105 -3.47 -3.76 12.79
CA LEU A 105 -3.99 -4.91 13.54
C LEU A 105 -3.01 -6.09 13.51
N GLU A 106 -2.34 -6.34 12.40
CA GLU A 106 -1.30 -7.37 12.29
C GLU A 106 -0.12 -7.05 13.22
N ALA A 107 0.36 -5.80 13.23
CA ALA A 107 1.42 -5.35 14.12
C ALA A 107 1.02 -5.50 15.60
N ALA A 108 -0.16 -5.06 15.98
CA ALA A 108 -0.67 -5.16 17.35
C ALA A 108 -0.85 -6.63 17.78
N TYR A 109 -1.37 -7.48 16.92
CA TYR A 109 -1.53 -8.93 17.19
C TYR A 109 -0.18 -9.60 17.37
N PHE A 110 0.75 -9.35 16.43
CA PHE A 110 2.08 -9.96 16.46
C PHE A 110 2.87 -9.56 17.72
N ILE A 111 2.80 -8.31 18.12
CA ILE A 111 3.42 -7.80 19.34
C ILE A 111 2.91 -8.55 20.57
N LEU A 112 1.60 -8.75 20.70
CA LEU A 112 1.04 -9.53 21.82
C LEU A 112 1.54 -10.99 21.81
N ILE A 113 1.63 -11.63 20.64
CA ILE A 113 2.20 -12.98 20.52
C ILE A 113 3.66 -13.00 20.98
N ALA A 114 4.47 -12.04 20.52
CA ALA A 114 5.89 -11.97 20.87
C ALA A 114 6.07 -11.72 22.38
N ILE A 115 5.28 -10.81 22.98
CA ILE A 115 5.28 -10.55 24.41
C ILE A 115 4.90 -11.83 25.20
N ASN A 116 3.89 -12.57 24.74
CA ASN A 116 3.51 -13.83 25.38
C ASN A 116 4.67 -14.82 25.39
N GLY A 117 5.34 -14.98 24.26
CA GLY A 117 6.53 -15.83 24.15
C GLY A 117 7.67 -15.38 25.06
N ILE A 118 7.97 -14.07 25.10
CA ILE A 118 8.99 -13.46 25.97
C ILE A 118 8.69 -13.75 27.44
N ASN A 119 7.47 -13.47 27.87
CA ASN A 119 7.08 -13.61 29.28
C ASN A 119 7.10 -15.08 29.75
N ASN A 120 6.91 -16.02 28.82
CA ASN A 120 7.01 -17.46 29.09
C ASN A 120 8.48 -17.95 29.09
N SER A 121 9.42 -17.25 28.46
CA SER A 121 10.82 -17.67 28.33
C SER A 121 11.66 -17.53 29.59
N LYS A 122 11.20 -16.81 30.63
CA LYS A 122 11.88 -16.50 31.90
C LYS A 122 13.20 -15.68 31.78
N VAL A 123 13.66 -15.37 30.57
CA VAL A 123 14.92 -14.62 30.34
C VAL A 123 14.70 -13.11 30.37
N TYR A 124 13.57 -12.66 29.88
CA TYR A 124 13.19 -11.27 29.78
C TYR A 124 11.72 -11.13 30.16
N LYS A 125 11.32 -10.00 30.71
CA LYS A 125 9.91 -9.76 31.05
C LYS A 125 9.46 -8.41 30.56
N ILE A 126 8.29 -8.39 29.93
CA ILE A 126 7.55 -7.18 29.60
C ILE A 126 6.37 -7.11 30.58
N SER A 127 6.32 -6.07 31.36
CA SER A 127 5.25 -5.85 32.35
C SER A 127 3.91 -5.58 31.66
N GLN A 128 2.81 -5.71 32.41
CA GLN A 128 1.48 -5.40 31.89
C GLN A 128 1.38 -3.95 31.39
N GLN A 129 1.98 -3.00 32.13
CA GLN A 129 1.99 -1.59 31.72
C GLN A 129 2.74 -1.38 30.41
N GLU A 130 3.92 -1.99 30.25
CA GLU A 130 4.70 -1.94 29.02
C GLU A 130 3.98 -2.62 27.85
N THR A 131 3.25 -3.71 28.14
CA THR A 131 2.40 -4.37 27.14
C THR A 131 1.34 -3.43 26.59
N ILE A 132 0.69 -2.64 27.48
CA ILE A 132 -0.34 -1.67 27.03
C ILE A 132 0.30 -0.55 26.21
N TYR A 133 1.48 -0.05 26.61
CA TYR A 133 2.23 0.95 25.82
C TYR A 133 2.53 0.44 24.40
N LEU A 134 3.11 -0.76 24.29
CA LEU A 134 3.46 -1.37 23.02
C LEU A 134 2.22 -1.64 22.15
N PHE A 135 1.16 -2.15 22.75
CA PHE A 135 -0.09 -2.41 22.06
C PHE A 135 -0.72 -1.14 21.47
N VAL A 136 -0.78 -0.06 22.27
CA VAL A 136 -1.34 1.22 21.81
C VAL A 136 -0.44 1.85 20.75
N ALA A 137 0.87 1.81 20.95
CA ALA A 137 1.81 2.32 19.95
C ALA A 137 1.68 1.56 18.63
N ALA A 138 1.56 0.23 18.66
CA ALA A 138 1.36 -0.58 17.47
C ALA A 138 0.05 -0.28 16.72
N LEU A 139 -1.04 0.00 17.45
CA LEU A 139 -2.33 0.32 16.82
C LEU A 139 -2.37 1.65 16.07
N PHE A 140 -1.38 2.52 16.27
CA PHE A 140 -1.41 3.88 15.73
C PHE A 140 -0.08 4.35 15.14
N HIS A 141 0.93 3.48 15.01
CA HIS A 141 2.28 3.92 14.59
C HIS A 141 2.33 4.53 13.19
N ASP A 142 1.44 4.14 12.30
CA ASP A 142 1.33 4.64 10.94
C ASP A 142 0.05 5.45 10.67
N TYR A 143 -0.62 5.92 11.74
CA TYR A 143 -1.84 6.73 11.61
C TYR A 143 -1.53 8.12 11.06
N ASP A 144 -1.26 8.18 9.77
CA ASP A 144 -1.00 9.40 9.02
C ASP A 144 -1.91 9.52 7.78
N PRO A 145 -3.09 10.17 7.90
CA PRO A 145 -3.99 10.37 6.76
C PRO A 145 -3.42 11.25 5.65
N LEU A 146 -2.36 12.01 5.91
CA LEU A 146 -1.75 12.93 4.94
C LEU A 146 -0.49 12.37 4.27
N LYS A 147 -0.10 11.16 4.59
CA LYS A 147 1.13 10.53 4.08
C LYS A 147 1.28 10.65 2.57
N GLU A 148 2.50 10.94 2.13
CA GLU A 148 2.87 10.92 0.71
C GLU A 148 3.37 9.53 0.32
N PHE A 149 3.05 9.09 -0.90
CA PHE A 149 3.51 7.81 -1.45
C PHE A 149 3.29 6.60 -0.50
N ASP A 150 2.21 6.64 0.28
CA ASP A 150 1.92 5.65 1.31
C ASP A 150 2.98 5.58 2.43
N LYS A 151 3.86 6.55 2.56
CA LYS A 151 4.88 6.59 3.60
C LYS A 151 4.41 7.48 4.75
N PRO A 152 4.13 6.92 5.93
CA PRO A 152 3.81 7.70 7.12
C PRO A 152 4.98 8.61 7.54
N ASN A 153 4.64 9.68 8.24
CA ASN A 153 5.60 10.58 8.87
C ASN A 153 5.27 10.65 10.36
N GLU A 154 6.23 10.34 11.21
CA GLU A 154 6.03 10.20 12.65
C GLU A 154 5.62 11.52 13.32
N ASP A 155 6.05 12.68 12.81
CA ASP A 155 5.57 13.98 13.28
C ASP A 155 4.10 14.22 12.93
N SER A 156 3.68 13.76 11.76
CA SER A 156 2.27 13.81 11.33
C SER A 156 1.42 12.85 12.17
N VAL A 157 1.90 11.63 12.40
CA VAL A 157 1.27 10.66 13.31
C VAL A 157 1.10 11.27 14.71
N GLU A 158 2.16 11.86 15.28
CA GLU A 158 2.10 12.55 16.56
C GLU A 158 1.05 13.65 16.55
N TYR A 159 0.98 14.46 15.50
CA TYR A 159 -0.01 15.52 15.34
C TYR A 159 -1.44 14.98 15.36
N PHE A 160 -1.75 13.94 14.59
CA PHE A 160 -3.09 13.37 14.53
C PHE A 160 -3.52 12.73 15.84
N ILE A 161 -2.64 11.94 16.48
CA ILE A 161 -2.93 11.32 17.78
C ILE A 161 -3.14 12.38 18.87
N ARG A 162 -2.32 13.44 18.91
CA ARG A 162 -2.48 14.52 19.88
C ARG A 162 -3.75 15.33 19.69
N ASN A 163 -4.29 15.40 18.49
CA ASN A 163 -5.52 16.13 18.19
C ASN A 163 -6.79 15.25 18.25
N ASP A 164 -6.67 13.92 18.24
CA ASP A 164 -7.81 13.04 18.44
C ASP A 164 -8.19 12.92 19.94
N THR A 165 -9.36 13.45 20.28
CA THR A 165 -9.84 13.46 21.68
C THR A 165 -10.17 12.06 22.21
N LYS A 166 -10.58 11.13 21.34
CA LYS A 166 -10.95 9.76 21.73
C LYS A 166 -9.70 8.91 21.93
N ILE A 167 -8.72 8.99 21.01
CA ILE A 167 -7.42 8.29 21.19
C ILE A 167 -6.78 8.74 22.50
N ARG A 168 -6.69 10.06 22.74
CA ARG A 168 -6.17 10.58 24.00
C ARG A 168 -6.94 10.09 25.23
N LYS A 169 -8.28 9.95 25.12
CA LYS A 169 -9.10 9.41 26.21
C LYS A 169 -8.78 7.94 26.47
N TYR A 170 -8.60 7.12 25.43
CA TYR A 170 -8.21 5.71 25.60
C TYR A 170 -6.83 5.57 26.24
N ILE A 171 -5.84 6.37 25.80
CA ILE A 171 -4.49 6.41 26.38
C ILE A 171 -4.55 6.77 27.87
N ARG A 172 -5.24 7.86 28.21
CA ARG A 172 -5.40 8.29 29.59
C ARG A 172 -6.14 7.28 30.48
N ASN A 173 -7.20 6.68 29.96
CA ASN A 173 -7.99 5.69 30.71
C ASN A 173 -7.20 4.41 31.01
N ALA A 174 -6.20 4.09 30.19
CA ALA A 174 -5.26 3.00 30.44
C ALA A 174 -4.08 3.40 31.40
N GLY A 175 -4.09 4.62 31.92
CA GLY A 175 -3.00 5.12 32.77
C GLY A 175 -1.69 5.36 32.03
N LEU A 176 -1.73 5.53 30.70
CA LEU A 176 -0.55 5.73 29.88
C LEU A 176 -0.17 7.21 29.76
N ASN A 177 1.11 7.47 29.71
CA ASN A 177 1.65 8.77 29.34
C ASN A 177 1.73 8.87 27.81
N LEU A 178 1.05 9.87 27.22
CA LEU A 178 1.00 10.07 25.77
C LEU A 178 2.40 10.30 25.16
N ASP A 179 3.29 11.01 25.89
CA ASP A 179 4.62 11.31 25.36
C ASP A 179 5.49 10.04 25.27
N ILE A 180 5.28 9.07 26.17
CA ILE A 180 5.93 7.75 26.06
C ILE A 180 5.40 7.00 24.83
N VAL A 181 4.08 6.98 24.61
CA VAL A 181 3.50 6.35 23.39
C VAL A 181 4.11 6.98 22.12
N MET A 182 4.24 8.31 22.09
CA MET A 182 4.88 8.99 20.96
C MET A 182 6.36 8.64 20.83
N ALA A 183 7.09 8.52 21.93
CA ALA A 183 8.50 8.11 21.91
C ALA A 183 8.68 6.71 21.30
N LEU A 184 7.78 5.76 21.60
CA LEU A 184 7.79 4.43 20.99
C LEU A 184 7.50 4.51 19.49
N ILE A 185 6.52 5.31 19.08
CA ILE A 185 6.17 5.51 17.67
C ILE A 185 7.33 6.15 16.88
N HIS A 186 7.99 7.17 17.40
CA HIS A 186 9.14 7.78 16.73
C HIS A 186 10.33 6.80 16.53
N ARG A 187 10.37 5.67 17.26
CA ARG A 187 11.39 4.63 17.03
C ARG A 187 11.05 3.72 15.84
N THR A 188 9.83 3.74 15.31
CA THR A 188 9.46 2.97 14.12
C THR A 188 9.90 3.64 12.81
N ALA A 189 10.41 4.87 12.85
CA ALA A 189 10.94 5.56 11.68
C ALA A 189 11.92 4.68 10.89
N TYR A 190 11.67 4.50 9.58
CA TYR A 190 12.46 3.61 8.75
C TYR A 190 13.05 4.31 7.52
N PRO A 191 14.33 4.02 7.15
CA PRO A 191 15.32 3.23 7.90
C PRO A 191 15.83 3.99 9.12
N PHE A 192 15.99 3.30 10.27
CA PHE A 192 16.48 3.93 11.50
C PHE A 192 18.01 4.05 11.47
N GLU A 193 18.50 4.88 10.56
CA GLU A 193 19.94 5.12 10.34
C GLU A 193 20.20 6.56 9.87
N GLY A 194 21.44 7.03 10.03
CA GLY A 194 21.89 8.35 9.61
C GLY A 194 21.01 9.48 10.16
N LYS A 195 20.66 10.44 9.30
CA LYS A 195 19.88 11.63 9.70
C LYS A 195 18.48 11.31 10.25
N ILE A 196 17.85 10.24 9.78
CA ILE A 196 16.53 9.81 10.26
C ILE A 196 16.67 9.36 11.71
N ALA A 197 17.62 8.48 12.02
CA ALA A 197 17.87 8.03 13.38
C ALA A 197 18.27 9.19 14.32
N GLU A 198 19.13 10.08 13.86
CA GLU A 198 19.55 11.26 14.64
C GLU A 198 18.34 12.13 15.00
N TYR A 199 17.49 12.46 14.03
CA TYR A 199 16.29 13.24 14.22
C TYR A 199 15.32 12.56 15.19
N SER A 200 14.99 11.28 14.94
CA SER A 200 14.09 10.50 15.78
C SER A 200 14.62 10.38 17.21
N MET A 201 15.93 10.16 17.39
CA MET A 201 16.52 10.10 18.73
C MET A 201 16.44 11.42 19.49
N VAL A 202 16.58 12.58 18.83
CA VAL A 202 16.37 13.89 19.45
C VAL A 202 14.91 14.03 19.90
N LYS A 203 13.96 13.63 19.06
CA LYS A 203 12.53 13.64 19.36
C LYS A 203 12.20 12.73 20.54
N ILE A 204 12.66 11.48 20.51
CA ILE A 204 12.44 10.50 21.58
C ILE A 204 12.95 11.03 22.92
N ARG A 205 14.17 11.56 22.96
CA ARG A 205 14.73 12.16 24.20
C ARG A 205 13.87 13.30 24.72
N HIS A 206 13.44 14.20 23.85
CA HIS A 206 12.55 15.30 24.22
C HIS A 206 11.19 14.82 24.76
N LEU A 207 10.61 13.78 24.16
CA LEU A 207 9.36 13.19 24.61
C LEU A 207 9.51 12.52 25.98
N LEU A 208 10.63 11.83 26.23
CA LEU A 208 10.91 11.25 27.53
C LEU A 208 11.11 12.35 28.60
N ASP A 209 11.73 13.50 28.27
CA ASP A 209 11.80 14.66 29.16
C ASP A 209 10.41 15.19 29.52
N LYS A 210 9.51 15.32 28.51
CA LYS A 210 8.12 15.72 28.74
C LYS A 210 7.32 14.72 29.58
N ALA A 211 7.66 13.45 29.44
CA ALA A 211 7.07 12.39 30.27
C ALA A 211 7.56 12.38 31.71
N ASN A 212 8.39 13.34 32.11
CA ASN A 212 9.07 13.44 33.43
C ASN A 212 10.02 12.27 33.71
N ILE A 213 10.65 11.71 32.69
CA ILE A 213 11.74 10.74 32.81
C ILE A 213 13.07 11.49 32.58
N PRO A 214 13.73 11.98 33.66
CA PRO A 214 14.88 12.85 33.51
C PRO A 214 16.10 12.08 32.97
N PRO A 215 17.10 12.78 32.41
CA PRO A 215 18.34 12.15 31.92
C PRO A 215 19.08 11.32 32.99
N SER A 216 18.90 11.65 34.28
CA SER A 216 19.44 10.87 35.40
C SER A 216 18.80 9.49 35.58
N SER A 217 17.58 9.27 35.08
CA SER A 217 16.89 7.96 35.06
C SER A 217 17.31 7.14 33.83
N LYS A 218 18.62 6.92 33.66
CA LYS A 218 19.17 6.26 32.48
C LYS A 218 18.55 4.90 32.22
N LEU A 219 18.41 4.07 33.26
CA LEU A 219 17.85 2.71 33.11
C LEU A 219 16.42 2.72 32.58
N GLU A 220 15.59 3.64 33.02
CA GLU A 220 14.22 3.78 32.57
C GLU A 220 14.15 4.29 31.14
N ARG A 221 15.01 5.24 30.76
CA ARG A 221 15.14 5.72 29.38
C ARG A 221 15.60 4.62 28.41
N ASP A 222 16.64 3.90 28.82
CA ASP A 222 17.17 2.77 28.02
C ASP A 222 16.08 1.70 27.83
N ARG A 223 15.24 1.48 28.85
CA ARG A 223 14.10 0.57 28.77
C ARG A 223 13.07 1.00 27.72
N PHE A 224 12.68 2.27 27.68
CA PHE A 224 11.75 2.76 26.66
C PHE A 224 12.37 2.77 25.24
N LEU A 225 13.66 3.03 25.11
CA LEU A 225 14.37 2.87 23.85
C LEU A 225 14.35 1.44 23.36
N GLU A 226 14.56 0.47 24.25
CA GLU A 226 14.48 -0.96 23.96
C GLU A 226 13.07 -1.40 23.55
N LEU A 227 12.02 -0.93 24.26
CA LEU A 227 10.63 -1.20 23.91
C LEU A 227 10.26 -0.61 22.54
N GLY A 228 10.73 0.59 22.21
CA GLY A 228 10.56 1.17 20.89
C GLY A 228 11.27 0.37 19.81
N TRP A 229 12.46 -0.14 20.10
CA TRP A 229 13.19 -1.04 19.20
C TRP A 229 12.45 -2.36 19.01
N PHE A 230 11.93 -2.95 20.08
CA PHE A 230 11.09 -4.13 20.02
C PHE A 230 9.83 -3.91 19.15
N LEU A 231 9.16 -2.78 19.31
CA LEU A 231 8.02 -2.39 18.45
C LEU A 231 8.41 -2.34 16.99
N SER A 232 9.48 -1.60 16.67
CA SER A 232 9.93 -1.38 15.29
C SER A 232 10.34 -2.67 14.57
N VAL A 233 11.00 -3.61 15.27
CA VAL A 233 11.37 -4.89 14.65
C VAL A 233 10.15 -5.83 14.54
N SER A 234 9.28 -5.84 15.55
CA SER A 234 8.09 -6.68 15.58
C SER A 234 7.11 -6.34 14.45
N GLU A 235 6.82 -5.04 14.22
CA GLU A 235 5.88 -4.62 13.18
C GLU A 235 6.38 -5.03 11.78
N ARG A 236 7.69 -4.92 11.55
CA ARG A 236 8.33 -5.31 10.28
C ARG A 236 8.34 -6.82 10.04
N ILE A 237 8.34 -7.65 11.08
CA ILE A 237 8.22 -9.10 10.97
C ILE A 237 6.78 -9.53 10.75
N ALA A 238 5.81 -8.81 11.32
CA ALA A 238 4.40 -9.20 11.41
C ALA A 238 3.80 -9.60 10.05
N GLY A 239 3.85 -8.72 9.06
CA GLY A 239 3.26 -8.95 7.74
C GLY A 239 3.89 -10.11 6.96
N TYR A 240 5.06 -10.61 7.39
CA TYR A 240 5.77 -11.71 6.74
C TYR A 240 5.73 -13.01 7.54
N ALA A 241 5.35 -12.95 8.81
CA ALA A 241 5.22 -14.12 9.67
C ALA A 241 3.78 -14.58 9.84
N LEU A 242 2.81 -13.67 9.84
CA LEU A 242 1.39 -14.00 10.08
C LEU A 242 0.71 -14.67 8.89
N GLY A 243 1.17 -14.45 7.67
CA GLY A 243 0.59 -14.99 6.44
C GLY A 243 1.52 -15.96 5.69
N ASP A 244 0.95 -16.58 4.66
CA ASP A 244 1.70 -17.39 3.68
C ASP A 244 2.48 -16.49 2.69
N TYR A 245 3.12 -17.12 1.70
CA TYR A 245 3.90 -16.37 0.71
C TYR A 245 3.07 -15.42 -0.16
N GLU A 246 1.84 -15.76 -0.51
CA GLU A 246 1.00 -14.88 -1.32
C GLU A 246 0.60 -13.63 -0.52
N HIS A 247 0.32 -13.78 0.77
CA HIS A 247 0.12 -12.66 1.68
C HIS A 247 1.39 -11.78 1.79
N ALA A 248 2.55 -12.39 2.07
CA ALA A 248 3.82 -11.68 2.18
C ALA A 248 4.20 -10.94 0.87
N LYS A 249 3.92 -11.54 -0.26
CA LYS A 249 4.13 -10.97 -1.59
C LYS A 249 3.20 -9.79 -1.88
N ASP A 250 1.93 -9.88 -1.47
CA ASP A 250 1.00 -8.76 -1.59
C ASP A 250 1.45 -7.60 -0.69
N MET A 251 1.86 -7.87 0.55
CA MET A 251 2.43 -6.87 1.44
C MET A 251 3.68 -6.20 0.85
N ALA A 252 4.60 -6.98 0.29
CA ALA A 252 5.80 -6.44 -0.37
C ALA A 252 5.45 -5.55 -1.58
N ARG A 253 4.43 -5.91 -2.36
CA ARG A 253 3.95 -5.09 -3.49
C ARG A 253 3.35 -3.77 -3.03
N ARG A 254 2.54 -3.79 -1.98
CA ARG A 254 1.96 -2.57 -1.40
C ARG A 254 3.04 -1.66 -0.82
N ASN A 255 3.96 -2.25 -0.05
CA ASN A 255 5.04 -1.52 0.59
C ASN A 255 6.10 -1.01 -0.41
N ALA A 256 6.27 -1.67 -1.56
CA ALA A 256 7.19 -1.23 -2.62
C ALA A 256 6.94 0.22 -3.06
N HIS A 257 5.69 0.65 -3.06
CA HIS A 257 5.31 2.03 -3.39
C HIS A 257 5.81 3.02 -2.33
N ALA A 258 5.58 2.71 -1.04
CA ALA A 258 6.04 3.53 0.08
C ALA A 258 7.56 3.64 0.12
N LEU A 259 8.26 2.57 -0.26
CA LEU A 259 9.72 2.49 -0.28
C LEU A 259 10.34 2.99 -1.60
N GLY A 260 9.52 3.44 -2.56
CA GLY A 260 9.98 3.89 -3.88
C GLY A 260 10.61 2.78 -4.72
N TRP A 261 10.24 1.52 -4.49
CA TRP A 261 10.77 0.41 -5.27
C TRP A 261 10.07 0.28 -6.62
N HIS A 262 10.88 0.14 -7.65
CA HIS A 262 10.34 -0.23 -8.95
C HIS A 262 9.87 -1.70 -8.95
N PRO A 263 8.75 -2.04 -9.61
CA PRO A 263 8.22 -3.42 -9.62
C PRO A 263 9.23 -4.50 -9.99
N SER A 264 10.20 -4.19 -10.87
CA SER A 264 11.24 -5.14 -11.29
C SER A 264 12.26 -5.51 -10.22
N VAL A 265 12.25 -4.84 -9.09
CA VAL A 265 13.23 -5.08 -8.01
C VAL A 265 12.56 -5.49 -6.70
N ILE A 266 11.25 -5.73 -6.70
CA ILE A 266 10.51 -6.07 -5.47
C ILE A 266 11.12 -7.31 -4.82
N ASN A 267 11.27 -8.43 -5.53
CA ASN A 267 11.83 -9.66 -4.97
C ASN A 267 13.27 -9.46 -4.48
N LYS A 268 14.12 -8.80 -5.28
CA LYS A 268 15.48 -8.46 -4.90
C LYS A 268 15.54 -7.61 -3.63
N ASN A 269 14.70 -6.57 -3.59
CA ASN A 269 14.73 -5.62 -2.48
C ASN A 269 14.08 -6.21 -1.24
N SER A 270 13.07 -7.08 -1.38
CA SER A 270 12.52 -7.85 -0.25
C SER A 270 13.59 -8.73 0.40
N VAL A 271 14.38 -9.46 -0.40
CA VAL A 271 15.51 -10.24 0.14
C VAL A 271 16.49 -9.36 0.88
N LYS A 272 16.91 -8.23 0.28
CA LYS A 272 17.81 -7.27 0.93
C LYS A 272 17.23 -6.71 2.23
N TYR A 273 15.95 -6.38 2.23
CA TYR A 273 15.23 -5.88 3.41
C TYR A 273 15.30 -6.86 4.58
N PHE A 274 15.03 -8.15 4.31
CA PHE A 274 15.16 -9.20 5.34
C PHE A 274 16.60 -9.38 5.81
N GLU A 275 17.55 -9.41 4.88
CA GLU A 275 18.98 -9.56 5.23
C GLU A 275 19.47 -8.38 6.06
N GLN A 276 19.11 -7.15 5.70
CA GLN A 276 19.46 -5.96 6.47
C GLN A 276 18.83 -5.98 7.87
N MET A 277 17.57 -6.38 7.99
CA MET A 277 16.91 -6.52 9.29
C MET A 277 17.63 -7.57 10.16
N MET A 278 17.94 -8.74 9.61
CA MET A 278 18.66 -9.81 10.31
C MET A 278 20.11 -9.43 10.70
N MET A 279 20.75 -8.52 9.96
CA MET A 279 22.11 -8.06 10.23
C MET A 279 22.15 -6.85 11.16
N ASN A 280 21.39 -5.80 10.84
CA ASN A 280 21.46 -4.51 11.53
C ASN A 280 20.68 -4.48 12.84
N GLU A 281 19.63 -5.32 12.94
CA GLU A 281 18.76 -5.42 14.10
C GLU A 281 18.90 -6.80 14.79
N LYS A 282 20.04 -7.45 14.61
CA LYS A 282 20.29 -8.86 14.91
C LYS A 282 19.81 -9.28 16.30
N GLU A 283 20.23 -8.57 17.34
CA GLU A 283 19.93 -8.93 18.72
C GLU A 283 18.43 -8.94 19.01
N MET A 284 17.74 -7.89 18.57
CA MET A 284 16.28 -7.78 18.76
C MET A 284 15.53 -8.78 17.87
N PHE A 285 15.96 -8.95 16.62
CA PHE A 285 15.40 -9.92 15.70
C PHE A 285 15.52 -11.36 16.25
N GLU A 286 16.71 -11.77 16.69
CA GLU A 286 16.95 -13.10 17.26
C GLU A 286 16.15 -13.32 18.55
N MET A 287 16.06 -12.30 19.40
CA MET A 287 15.25 -12.35 20.61
C MET A 287 13.78 -12.62 20.27
N ILE A 288 13.18 -11.84 19.38
CA ILE A 288 11.80 -12.00 18.95
C ILE A 288 11.60 -13.39 18.33
N MET A 289 12.44 -13.74 17.36
CA MET A 289 12.33 -15.03 16.66
C MET A 289 12.51 -16.22 17.60
N SER A 290 13.32 -16.10 18.67
CA SER A 290 13.54 -17.20 19.63
C SER A 290 12.25 -17.59 20.35
N VAL A 291 11.36 -16.65 20.61
CA VAL A 291 10.16 -16.81 21.45
C VAL A 291 8.87 -17.00 20.66
N LEU A 292 8.88 -16.78 19.33
CA LEU A 292 7.69 -16.97 18.51
C LEU A 292 7.25 -18.44 18.43
N PRO A 293 5.95 -18.69 18.25
CA PRO A 293 5.42 -19.99 17.89
C PRO A 293 6.12 -20.58 16.63
N SER A 294 6.32 -21.89 16.61
CA SER A 294 7.08 -22.57 15.55
C SER A 294 6.49 -22.36 14.15
N ASN A 295 5.17 -22.27 14.04
CA ASN A 295 4.48 -22.00 12.78
C ASN A 295 4.79 -20.60 12.23
N LEU A 296 4.84 -19.56 13.08
CA LEU A 296 5.17 -18.19 12.65
C LEU A 296 6.64 -18.07 12.24
N LYS A 297 7.55 -18.72 12.98
CA LYS A 297 8.96 -18.83 12.57
C LYS A 297 9.09 -19.49 11.21
N LYS A 298 8.42 -20.61 11.04
CA LYS A 298 8.42 -21.37 9.79
C LYS A 298 7.92 -20.50 8.63
N ASN A 299 6.76 -19.85 8.80
CA ASN A 299 6.20 -18.96 7.77
C ASN A 299 7.20 -17.88 7.37
N PHE A 300 7.80 -17.18 8.34
CA PHE A 300 8.76 -16.12 8.05
C PHE A 300 9.93 -16.64 7.20
N TYR A 301 10.60 -17.71 7.62
CA TYR A 301 11.76 -18.24 6.88
C TYR A 301 11.39 -18.86 5.53
N GLU A 302 10.22 -19.51 5.43
CA GLU A 302 9.70 -20.01 4.14
C GLU A 302 9.40 -18.86 3.18
N ASN A 303 8.82 -17.77 3.66
CA ASN A 303 8.55 -16.58 2.85
C ASN A 303 9.86 -15.94 2.36
N VAL A 304 10.86 -15.79 3.22
CA VAL A 304 12.20 -15.31 2.82
C VAL A 304 12.82 -16.22 1.76
N SER A 305 12.73 -17.55 1.94
CA SER A 305 13.24 -18.52 0.95
C SER A 305 12.53 -18.36 -0.40
N LYS A 306 11.21 -18.25 -0.40
CA LYS A 306 10.42 -18.06 -1.63
C LYS A 306 10.72 -16.75 -2.34
N PHE A 307 10.98 -15.66 -1.61
CA PHE A 307 11.48 -14.41 -2.22
C PHE A 307 12.85 -14.60 -2.87
N LYS A 308 13.77 -15.36 -2.25
CA LYS A 308 15.09 -15.71 -2.84
C LYS A 308 14.92 -16.54 -4.11
N GLU A 309 14.07 -17.55 -4.08
CA GLU A 309 13.76 -18.38 -5.25
C GLU A 309 13.16 -17.55 -6.39
N ALA A 310 12.19 -16.67 -6.08
CA ALA A 310 11.57 -15.77 -7.05
C ALA A 310 12.61 -14.82 -7.66
N TRP A 311 13.50 -14.24 -6.85
CA TRP A 311 14.58 -13.40 -7.34
C TRP A 311 15.57 -14.16 -8.22
N ASN A 312 16.00 -15.37 -7.83
CA ASN A 312 16.87 -16.20 -8.66
C ASN A 312 16.22 -16.57 -10.00
N LYS A 313 14.93 -16.86 -9.99
CA LYS A 313 14.14 -17.09 -11.20
C LYS A 313 14.12 -15.84 -12.10
N GLU A 314 13.94 -14.66 -11.53
CA GLU A 314 14.01 -13.39 -12.27
C GLU A 314 15.39 -13.14 -12.87
N LEU A 315 16.47 -13.47 -12.14
CA LEU A 315 17.83 -13.35 -12.67
C LEU A 315 18.03 -14.26 -13.89
N GLY A 316 17.61 -15.53 -13.83
CA GLY A 316 17.63 -16.44 -14.97
C GLY A 316 16.80 -15.95 -16.17
N LEU A 317 15.64 -15.34 -15.91
CA LEU A 317 14.81 -14.75 -16.95
C LEU A 317 15.41 -13.47 -17.56
N ARG A 318 16.26 -12.72 -16.85
CA ARG A 318 16.89 -11.51 -17.39
C ARG A 318 17.85 -11.80 -18.55
N ASP A 319 18.55 -12.91 -18.49
CA ASP A 319 19.43 -13.32 -19.58
C ASP A 319 18.63 -13.83 -20.78
N LEU A 320 17.55 -14.57 -20.54
CA LEU A 320 16.59 -14.95 -21.57
C LEU A 320 15.90 -13.72 -22.22
N LYS A 321 15.57 -12.68 -21.46
CA LYS A 321 14.97 -11.44 -21.96
C LYS A 321 15.81 -10.70 -22.99
N LYS A 322 17.14 -10.75 -22.87
CA LYS A 322 18.05 -10.12 -23.84
C LYS A 322 17.99 -10.77 -25.22
N SER A 323 17.60 -12.04 -25.27
CA SER A 323 17.47 -12.82 -26.49
C SER A 323 16.02 -13.06 -26.94
N THR A 324 15.03 -12.73 -26.10
CA THR A 324 13.62 -12.96 -26.36
C THR A 324 13.02 -11.81 -27.16
N LYS A 325 12.48 -12.09 -28.33
CA LYS A 325 11.72 -11.14 -29.12
C LYS A 325 10.34 -10.95 -28.49
N LEU A 326 9.96 -9.70 -28.24
CA LEU A 326 8.62 -9.34 -27.78
C LEU A 326 7.76 -8.95 -28.97
N VAL A 327 6.59 -9.55 -29.09
CA VAL A 327 5.66 -9.34 -30.20
C VAL A 327 4.35 -8.81 -29.66
N PHE A 328 3.90 -7.67 -30.19
CA PHE A 328 2.61 -7.06 -29.84
C PHE A 328 1.58 -7.46 -30.90
N VAL A 329 0.48 -8.05 -30.46
CA VAL A 329 -0.58 -8.54 -31.33
C VAL A 329 -1.87 -7.81 -31.01
N VAL A 330 -2.48 -7.17 -32.01
CA VAL A 330 -3.85 -6.68 -31.91
C VAL A 330 -4.76 -7.87 -32.16
N GLU A 331 -5.54 -8.23 -31.17
CA GLU A 331 -6.39 -9.41 -31.22
C GLU A 331 -7.74 -9.08 -31.90
N ASN A 332 -8.19 -9.98 -32.74
CA ASN A 332 -9.56 -9.95 -33.23
C ASN A 332 -10.46 -10.68 -32.22
N GLN A 333 -11.36 -9.95 -31.57
CA GLN A 333 -12.22 -10.48 -30.53
C GLN A 333 -13.10 -11.64 -30.98
N ARG A 334 -13.54 -11.61 -32.25
CA ARG A 334 -14.37 -12.68 -32.86
C ARG A 334 -13.62 -13.99 -33.04
N GLU A 335 -12.31 -13.94 -33.06
CA GLU A 335 -11.43 -15.09 -33.28
C GLU A 335 -10.68 -15.54 -32.06
N LEU A 336 -10.99 -14.95 -30.87
CA LEU A 336 -10.32 -15.29 -29.64
C LEU A 336 -10.53 -16.75 -29.25
N LYS A 337 -9.42 -17.47 -29.20
CA LYS A 337 -9.41 -18.87 -28.77
C LYS A 337 -9.54 -18.97 -27.25
N GLN A 338 -10.17 -20.04 -26.78
CA GLN A 338 -10.38 -20.26 -25.35
C GLN A 338 -9.07 -20.27 -24.52
N ASN A 339 -7.97 -20.77 -25.10
CA ASN A 339 -6.66 -20.74 -24.44
C ASN A 339 -6.10 -19.31 -24.30
N THR A 340 -6.38 -18.43 -25.26
CA THR A 340 -6.03 -17.00 -25.17
C THR A 340 -6.82 -16.34 -24.05
N ILE A 341 -8.13 -16.56 -24.01
CA ILE A 341 -8.99 -16.02 -22.93
C ILE A 341 -8.51 -16.49 -21.57
N GLN A 342 -8.19 -17.78 -21.42
CA GLN A 342 -7.68 -18.31 -20.15
C GLN A 342 -6.34 -17.68 -19.76
N ALA A 343 -5.40 -17.54 -20.69
CA ALA A 343 -4.12 -16.89 -20.43
C ALA A 343 -4.28 -15.43 -19.94
N LEU A 344 -5.22 -14.68 -20.52
CA LEU A 344 -5.53 -13.31 -20.10
C LEU A 344 -6.11 -13.26 -18.68
N ILE A 345 -7.00 -14.22 -18.36
CA ILE A 345 -7.57 -14.34 -17.01
C ILE A 345 -6.48 -14.68 -15.99
N ASP A 346 -5.56 -15.59 -16.31
CA ASP A 346 -4.48 -15.96 -15.40
C ASP A 346 -3.53 -14.77 -15.15
N ILE A 347 -3.21 -13.99 -16.20
CA ILE A 347 -2.45 -12.75 -16.04
C ILE A 347 -3.23 -11.74 -15.17
N ARG A 348 -4.53 -11.58 -15.40
CA ARG A 348 -5.39 -10.72 -14.59
C ARG A 348 -5.40 -11.14 -13.11
N ARG A 349 -5.50 -12.43 -12.82
CA ARG A 349 -5.47 -12.96 -11.45
C ARG A 349 -4.15 -12.69 -10.72
N SER A 350 -3.07 -12.45 -11.45
CA SER A 350 -1.79 -12.03 -10.86
C SER A 350 -1.75 -10.57 -10.41
N VAL A 351 -2.72 -9.75 -10.79
CA VAL A 351 -2.89 -8.37 -10.29
C VAL A 351 -3.42 -8.42 -8.86
N PRO A 352 -2.98 -7.50 -7.95
CA PRO A 352 -3.50 -7.43 -6.59
C PRO A 352 -5.03 -7.38 -6.54
N SER A 353 -5.63 -8.13 -5.60
CA SER A 353 -7.08 -8.35 -5.54
C SER A 353 -7.91 -7.06 -5.48
N LEU A 354 -7.39 -6.03 -4.78
CA LEU A 354 -8.07 -4.73 -4.63
C LEU A 354 -8.22 -3.93 -5.93
N ILE A 355 -7.41 -4.22 -6.95
CA ILE A 355 -7.49 -3.56 -8.25
C ILE A 355 -7.93 -4.51 -9.37
N GLN A 356 -8.34 -5.73 -9.03
CA GLN A 356 -8.90 -6.67 -9.99
C GLN A 356 -10.34 -6.30 -10.33
N ILE A 357 -10.63 -6.28 -11.64
CA ILE A 357 -12.00 -6.21 -12.16
C ILE A 357 -12.67 -7.58 -11.93
N HIS A 358 -13.97 -7.62 -11.72
CA HIS A 358 -14.70 -8.89 -11.61
C HIS A 358 -14.50 -9.76 -12.87
N GLU A 359 -14.30 -11.07 -12.70
CA GLU A 359 -13.92 -11.94 -13.82
C GLU A 359 -15.00 -12.01 -14.89
N ASP A 360 -16.27 -12.02 -14.50
CA ASP A 360 -17.38 -12.07 -15.45
C ASP A 360 -17.48 -10.78 -16.27
N ASP A 361 -17.26 -9.61 -15.64
CA ASP A 361 -17.22 -8.33 -16.36
C ASP A 361 -16.02 -8.28 -17.32
N PHE A 362 -14.86 -8.77 -16.87
CA PHE A 362 -13.68 -8.87 -17.71
C PHE A 362 -13.91 -9.80 -18.92
N ARG A 363 -14.55 -10.96 -18.72
CA ARG A 363 -14.91 -11.88 -19.81
C ARG A 363 -15.89 -11.26 -20.79
N LYS A 364 -16.94 -10.61 -20.27
CA LYS A 364 -17.97 -9.96 -21.07
C LYS A 364 -17.38 -8.89 -21.98
N THR A 365 -16.56 -8.01 -21.46
CA THR A 365 -15.93 -6.94 -22.24
C THR A 365 -14.78 -7.44 -23.11
N LEU A 366 -14.24 -8.64 -22.87
CA LEU A 366 -13.17 -9.24 -23.68
C LEU A 366 -13.66 -9.71 -25.05
N ILE A 367 -14.88 -10.20 -25.12
CA ILE A 367 -15.50 -10.73 -26.36
C ILE A 367 -16.37 -9.71 -27.10
N ASP A 368 -16.39 -8.46 -26.66
CA ASP A 368 -17.11 -7.38 -27.30
C ASP A 368 -16.40 -6.93 -28.59
N ASP A 369 -17.13 -6.81 -29.68
CA ASP A 369 -16.60 -6.44 -31.02
C ASP A 369 -15.94 -5.05 -31.05
N LEU A 370 -16.33 -4.17 -30.12
CA LEU A 370 -15.77 -2.81 -29.97
C LEU A 370 -14.59 -2.73 -29.03
N ALA A 371 -14.22 -3.84 -28.38
CA ALA A 371 -13.08 -3.85 -27.49
C ALA A 371 -11.77 -3.66 -28.27
N VAL A 372 -10.84 -2.92 -27.68
CA VAL A 372 -9.45 -2.83 -28.13
C VAL A 372 -8.63 -3.74 -27.25
N LEU A 373 -8.08 -4.80 -27.83
CA LEU A 373 -7.25 -5.76 -27.13
C LEU A 373 -5.89 -5.90 -27.80
N VAL A 374 -4.83 -5.60 -27.05
CA VAL A 374 -3.45 -5.84 -27.47
C VAL A 374 -2.84 -6.86 -26.53
N THR A 375 -2.30 -7.94 -27.04
CA THR A 375 -1.53 -8.91 -26.29
C THR A 375 -0.03 -8.74 -26.53
N LEU A 376 0.75 -9.03 -25.49
CA LEU A 376 2.20 -9.11 -25.57
C LEU A 376 2.61 -10.58 -25.51
N ARG A 377 3.34 -11.02 -26.54
CA ARG A 377 3.72 -12.41 -26.74
C ARG A 377 5.22 -12.58 -26.86
N ILE A 378 5.69 -13.81 -26.63
CA ILE A 378 7.12 -14.18 -26.76
C ILE A 378 7.32 -14.74 -28.17
N ASP A 379 8.37 -14.27 -28.83
CA ASP A 379 8.98 -14.70 -30.08
C ASP A 379 8.10 -14.60 -31.34
N THR A 380 6.82 -15.00 -31.27
CA THR A 380 5.93 -15.05 -32.43
C THR A 380 4.52 -14.55 -32.10
N HIS A 381 3.75 -14.23 -33.14
CA HIS A 381 2.33 -13.83 -33.04
C HIS A 381 1.43 -14.89 -32.38
N VAL A 382 1.86 -16.15 -32.35
CA VAL A 382 1.16 -17.26 -31.70
C VAL A 382 1.87 -17.73 -30.44
N GLY A 383 2.93 -17.03 -30.03
CA GLY A 383 3.73 -17.34 -28.87
C GLY A 383 2.99 -17.17 -27.55
N LYS A 384 3.66 -17.55 -26.45
CA LYS A 384 3.10 -17.44 -25.11
C LYS A 384 2.75 -15.99 -24.78
N ILE A 385 1.53 -15.76 -24.31
CA ILE A 385 1.06 -14.44 -23.84
C ILE A 385 1.69 -14.16 -22.46
N ILE A 386 2.29 -13.00 -22.34
CA ILE A 386 2.93 -12.51 -21.09
C ILE A 386 2.41 -11.15 -20.65
N GLY A 387 1.48 -10.57 -21.38
CA GLY A 387 0.85 -9.31 -21.02
C GLY A 387 -0.31 -8.95 -21.93
N TYR A 388 -1.09 -7.98 -21.51
CA TYR A 388 -2.18 -7.42 -22.29
C TYR A 388 -2.45 -5.96 -21.91
N ALA A 389 -3.03 -5.22 -22.87
CA ALA A 389 -3.76 -3.97 -22.64
C ALA A 389 -5.13 -4.12 -23.27
N LYS A 390 -6.18 -3.79 -22.52
CA LYS A 390 -7.57 -4.00 -22.92
C LYS A 390 -8.42 -2.80 -22.54
N GLY A 391 -9.34 -2.47 -23.40
CA GLY A 391 -10.33 -1.41 -23.21
C GLY A 391 -11.38 -1.43 -24.30
N GLY A 392 -12.17 -0.37 -24.41
CA GLY A 392 -13.24 -0.22 -25.40
C GLY A 392 -13.94 1.13 -25.25
N PRO A 393 -15.11 1.32 -25.90
CA PRO A 393 -15.87 2.56 -25.78
C PRO A 393 -16.18 2.89 -24.33
N LEU A 394 -15.97 4.14 -23.92
CA LEU A 394 -16.23 4.60 -22.55
C LEU A 394 -17.63 4.22 -22.07
N GLU A 395 -18.61 4.25 -22.95
CA GLU A 395 -20.02 4.00 -22.67
C GLU A 395 -20.34 2.56 -22.21
N GLN A 396 -19.41 1.63 -22.41
CA GLN A 396 -19.55 0.24 -21.97
C GLN A 396 -19.10 0.03 -20.52
N TYR A 397 -18.50 1.04 -19.91
CA TYR A 397 -17.90 0.94 -18.58
C TYR A 397 -18.64 1.79 -17.56
N GLN A 398 -18.80 1.21 -16.39
CA GLN A 398 -19.34 1.94 -15.25
C GLN A 398 -18.20 2.69 -14.55
N LEU A 399 -18.33 4.00 -14.44
CA LEU A 399 -17.37 4.83 -13.73
C LEU A 399 -17.60 4.76 -12.22
N ARG A 400 -16.53 4.99 -11.46
CA ARG A 400 -16.62 5.09 -9.98
C ARG A 400 -17.58 6.20 -9.58
N PRO A 401 -18.27 6.05 -8.42
CA PRO A 401 -19.18 7.09 -7.92
C PRO A 401 -18.51 8.45 -7.84
N GLY A 402 -19.23 9.48 -8.28
CA GLY A 402 -18.73 10.86 -8.30
C GLY A 402 -17.90 11.23 -9.53
N THR A 403 -17.46 10.25 -10.34
CA THR A 403 -16.79 10.57 -11.62
C THR A 403 -17.82 11.03 -12.64
N ILE A 404 -17.60 12.23 -13.18
CA ILE A 404 -18.35 12.76 -14.31
C ILE A 404 -17.37 12.95 -15.46
N ASP A 405 -17.56 12.24 -16.57
CA ASP A 405 -16.81 12.47 -17.80
C ASP A 405 -17.71 13.14 -18.83
N LEU A 406 -17.32 14.33 -19.27
CA LEU A 406 -18.06 15.12 -20.24
C LEU A 406 -18.10 14.46 -21.64
N ASN A 407 -17.23 13.49 -21.89
CA ASN A 407 -17.20 12.73 -23.13
C ASN A 407 -18.13 11.51 -23.10
N TYR A 408 -18.71 11.18 -21.96
CA TYR A 408 -19.65 10.06 -21.84
C TYR A 408 -20.87 10.28 -22.74
N GLY A 409 -21.12 9.33 -23.62
CA GLY A 409 -22.19 9.43 -24.65
C GLY A 409 -21.74 10.04 -25.98
N LEU A 410 -20.53 10.61 -26.06
CA LEU A 410 -20.02 11.20 -27.32
C LEU A 410 -19.35 10.18 -28.24
N LYS A 411 -19.13 8.94 -27.79
CA LYS A 411 -18.49 7.83 -28.53
C LYS A 411 -17.13 8.18 -29.12
N ASN A 412 -16.43 9.12 -28.50
CA ASN A 412 -15.13 9.64 -28.93
C ASN A 412 -13.97 9.26 -28.01
N THR A 413 -14.25 8.47 -26.97
CA THR A 413 -13.30 8.16 -25.89
C THR A 413 -13.22 6.65 -25.69
N ALA A 414 -12.00 6.11 -25.72
CA ALA A 414 -11.74 4.74 -25.29
C ALA A 414 -11.41 4.70 -23.79
N TYR A 415 -11.99 3.74 -23.09
CA TYR A 415 -11.65 3.46 -21.68
C TYR A 415 -10.61 2.36 -21.62
N LEU A 416 -9.45 2.62 -21.05
CA LEU A 416 -8.43 1.61 -20.75
C LEU A 416 -8.83 0.88 -19.46
N GLU A 417 -9.44 -0.28 -19.62
CA GLU A 417 -9.97 -1.10 -18.53
C GLU A 417 -8.85 -1.72 -17.69
N GLY A 418 -7.81 -2.22 -18.34
CA GLY A 418 -6.70 -2.86 -17.67
C GLY A 418 -5.49 -3.06 -18.56
N MET A 419 -4.34 -3.02 -17.91
CA MET A 419 -3.05 -3.33 -18.52
C MET A 419 -2.20 -4.09 -17.53
N SER A 420 -1.72 -5.26 -17.91
CA SER A 420 -0.87 -6.08 -17.05
C SER A 420 0.20 -6.81 -17.85
N VAL A 421 1.35 -7.02 -17.20
CA VAL A 421 2.45 -7.83 -17.71
C VAL A 421 2.82 -8.85 -16.63
N THR A 422 3.06 -10.09 -17.02
CA THR A 422 3.42 -11.18 -16.10
C THR A 422 4.67 -10.83 -15.30
N GLU A 423 4.65 -11.22 -14.04
CA GLU A 423 5.82 -11.17 -13.16
C GLU A 423 7.03 -11.83 -13.86
N GLY A 424 8.21 -11.25 -13.67
CA GLY A 424 9.40 -11.67 -14.40
C GLY A 424 9.66 -10.85 -15.68
N PHE A 425 8.65 -10.23 -16.29
CA PHE A 425 8.80 -9.29 -17.40
C PHE A 425 8.57 -7.82 -16.98
N TRP A 426 8.37 -7.58 -15.68
CA TRP A 426 8.26 -6.23 -15.14
C TRP A 426 9.58 -5.46 -15.24
N GLY A 427 9.46 -4.14 -15.27
CA GLY A 427 10.60 -3.22 -15.20
C GLY A 427 11.42 -3.06 -16.49
N GLY A 428 10.97 -3.72 -17.56
CA GLY A 428 11.44 -3.40 -18.91
C GLY A 428 10.54 -2.35 -19.57
N THR A 429 10.81 -2.07 -20.82
CA THR A 429 9.99 -1.18 -21.64
C THR A 429 8.66 -1.81 -22.08
N ALA A 430 8.46 -3.12 -21.85
CA ALA A 430 7.33 -3.91 -22.31
C ALA A 430 5.97 -3.31 -21.99
N GLY A 431 5.74 -2.89 -20.72
CA GLY A 431 4.49 -2.23 -20.32
C GLY A 431 4.30 -0.86 -20.99
N HIS A 432 5.37 -0.13 -21.21
CA HIS A 432 5.33 1.15 -21.92
C HIS A 432 4.91 0.96 -23.37
N PHE A 433 5.55 0.06 -24.09
CA PHE A 433 5.23 -0.23 -25.49
C PHE A 433 3.83 -0.84 -25.64
N LEU A 434 3.43 -1.73 -24.72
CA LEU A 434 2.08 -2.29 -24.70
C LEU A 434 1.01 -1.19 -24.60
N ARG A 435 1.25 -0.20 -23.75
CA ARG A 435 0.39 0.97 -23.62
C ARG A 435 0.37 1.79 -24.91
N ILE A 436 1.53 2.09 -25.50
CA ILE A 436 1.62 2.86 -26.75
C ILE A 436 0.86 2.13 -27.87
N LYS A 437 1.02 0.82 -27.98
CA LYS A 437 0.30 0.03 -28.98
C LYS A 437 -1.21 0.11 -28.78
N PHE A 438 -1.70 0.02 -27.53
CA PHE A 438 -3.11 0.22 -27.23
C PHE A 438 -3.61 1.62 -27.63
N LEU A 439 -2.84 2.66 -27.34
CA LEU A 439 -3.21 4.03 -27.69
C LEU A 439 -3.26 4.24 -29.21
N ASN A 440 -2.34 3.62 -29.94
CA ASN A 440 -2.34 3.63 -31.39
C ASN A 440 -3.60 2.96 -31.97
N GLU A 441 -3.98 1.80 -31.43
CA GLU A 441 -5.20 1.12 -31.86
C GLU A 441 -6.46 1.90 -31.50
N ALA A 442 -6.48 2.58 -30.36
CA ALA A 442 -7.56 3.49 -30.03
C ALA A 442 -7.67 4.65 -31.03
N MET A 443 -6.53 5.25 -31.44
CA MET A 443 -6.51 6.28 -32.51
C MET A 443 -7.00 5.72 -33.84
N ASN A 444 -6.52 4.54 -34.25
CA ASN A 444 -6.92 3.90 -35.48
C ASN A 444 -8.42 3.57 -35.50
N SER A 445 -9.00 3.28 -34.34
CA SER A 445 -10.43 3.07 -34.15
C SER A 445 -11.25 4.38 -34.10
N GLY A 446 -10.61 5.55 -34.30
CA GLY A 446 -11.26 6.86 -34.39
C GLY A 446 -11.52 7.55 -33.04
N TYR A 447 -11.00 7.02 -31.93
CA TYR A 447 -11.10 7.71 -30.62
C TYR A 447 -10.19 8.93 -30.59
N LYS A 448 -10.69 10.01 -29.97
CA LYS A 448 -9.93 11.24 -29.73
C LYS A 448 -9.27 11.28 -28.36
N PHE A 449 -9.82 10.52 -27.44
CA PHE A 449 -9.37 10.48 -26.04
C PHE A 449 -9.22 9.04 -25.56
N VAL A 450 -8.31 8.85 -24.59
CA VAL A 450 -8.25 7.64 -23.77
C VAL A 450 -8.40 8.04 -22.31
N THR A 451 -9.20 7.30 -21.56
CA THR A 451 -9.46 7.53 -20.16
C THR A 451 -9.28 6.24 -19.36
N GLY A 452 -9.23 6.34 -18.04
CA GLY A 452 -9.15 5.21 -17.13
C GLY A 452 -8.76 5.66 -15.73
N TYR A 453 -8.54 4.68 -14.85
CA TYR A 453 -8.04 4.94 -13.49
C TYR A 453 -6.56 4.56 -13.42
N ALA A 454 -5.77 5.41 -12.77
CA ALA A 454 -4.37 5.10 -12.49
C ALA A 454 -3.95 5.79 -11.19
N HIS A 455 -2.94 5.23 -10.53
CA HIS A 455 -2.37 5.85 -9.35
C HIS A 455 -1.82 7.24 -9.70
N ARG A 456 -2.11 8.22 -8.85
CA ARG A 456 -1.77 9.64 -9.06
C ARG A 456 -0.32 9.84 -9.46
N ASP A 457 0.60 9.16 -8.81
CA ASP A 457 2.04 9.30 -9.09
C ASP A 457 2.41 8.81 -10.49
N VAL A 458 1.76 7.75 -10.97
CA VAL A 458 1.94 7.28 -12.35
C VAL A 458 1.49 8.34 -13.34
N ILE A 459 0.37 8.99 -13.07
CA ILE A 459 -0.15 10.09 -13.90
C ILE A 459 0.82 11.27 -13.89
N LEU A 460 1.30 11.68 -12.70
CA LEU A 460 2.24 12.79 -12.56
C LEU A 460 3.59 12.49 -13.22
N GLN A 461 4.10 11.26 -13.14
CA GLN A 461 5.32 10.86 -13.84
C GLN A 461 5.16 10.92 -15.36
N ARG A 462 4.00 10.54 -15.90
CA ARG A 462 3.68 10.66 -17.32
C ARG A 462 3.59 12.11 -17.76
N LYS A 463 2.96 12.97 -16.96
CA LYS A 463 2.95 14.43 -17.21
C LYS A 463 4.36 15.02 -17.27
N LYS A 464 5.27 14.57 -16.38
CA LYS A 464 6.69 14.98 -16.44
C LYS A 464 7.38 14.55 -17.74
N LYS A 465 6.92 13.47 -18.38
CA LYS A 465 7.37 13.02 -19.70
C LYS A 465 6.61 13.68 -20.86
N MET A 466 5.97 14.82 -20.60
CA MET A 466 5.24 15.63 -21.55
C MET A 466 3.98 14.98 -22.16
N GLU A 467 3.45 13.93 -21.53
CA GLU A 467 2.14 13.40 -21.95
C GLU A 467 1.03 14.39 -21.56
N MET A 468 0.10 14.64 -22.49
CA MET A 468 -1.03 15.54 -22.30
C MET A 468 -2.16 14.85 -21.53
N ILE A 469 -1.92 14.60 -20.26
CA ILE A 469 -2.86 13.95 -19.35
C ILE A 469 -3.49 14.99 -18.43
N GLU A 470 -4.82 14.97 -18.36
CA GLU A 470 -5.63 15.69 -17.39
C GLU A 470 -6.10 14.73 -16.29
N ILE A 471 -5.99 15.12 -15.01
CA ILE A 471 -6.68 14.45 -13.92
C ILE A 471 -8.08 15.06 -13.88
N VAL A 472 -9.07 14.27 -14.29
CA VAL A 472 -10.49 14.69 -14.35
C VAL A 472 -11.14 14.60 -12.97
N HIS A 473 -10.83 13.56 -12.22
CA HIS A 473 -11.36 13.39 -10.88
C HIS A 473 -10.30 12.77 -9.96
N LYS A 474 -10.08 13.39 -8.81
CA LYS A 474 -9.16 12.92 -7.78
C LYS A 474 -9.90 12.09 -6.74
N TYR A 475 -9.33 10.95 -6.37
CA TYR A 475 -9.82 10.11 -5.30
C TYR A 475 -8.80 10.10 -4.15
N ASP A 476 -9.17 10.74 -3.07
CA ASP A 476 -8.40 10.69 -1.83
C ASP A 476 -9.12 9.76 -0.85
N PRO A 477 -8.41 8.94 -0.10
CA PRO A 477 -6.96 8.85 0.02
C PRO A 477 -6.33 7.82 -0.92
N ASP A 478 -7.10 7.00 -1.65
CA ASP A 478 -6.60 5.86 -2.43
C ASP A 478 -5.76 6.28 -3.63
N LYS A 479 -5.82 7.57 -4.00
CA LYS A 479 -5.05 8.18 -5.09
C LYS A 479 -5.18 7.46 -6.45
N LEU A 480 -6.21 6.62 -6.61
CA LEU A 480 -6.54 5.99 -7.89
C LEU A 480 -7.41 6.94 -8.70
N ASP A 481 -6.78 7.96 -9.26
CA ASP A 481 -7.44 9.05 -9.94
C ASP A 481 -7.96 8.66 -11.32
N TYR A 482 -9.08 9.28 -11.70
CA TYR A 482 -9.60 9.20 -13.06
C TYR A 482 -8.90 10.26 -13.93
N TYR A 483 -8.29 9.81 -15.02
CA TYR A 483 -7.55 10.68 -15.93
C TYR A 483 -8.09 10.59 -17.36
N ARG A 484 -7.81 11.60 -18.14
CA ARG A 484 -8.07 11.66 -19.58
C ARG A 484 -6.80 12.07 -20.32
N LEU A 485 -6.53 11.38 -21.42
CA LEU A 485 -5.44 11.64 -22.35
C LEU A 485 -6.02 12.11 -23.68
N ASP A 486 -5.55 13.24 -24.19
CA ASP A 486 -5.88 13.73 -25.54
C ASP A 486 -4.95 13.09 -26.58
N LEU A 487 -5.50 12.28 -27.47
CA LEU A 487 -4.78 11.62 -28.55
C LEU A 487 -4.50 12.54 -29.76
N ASN A 488 -5.21 13.65 -29.88
CA ASN A 488 -5.07 14.57 -31.03
C ASN A 488 -3.89 15.55 -30.86
N ASN A 489 -3.20 15.52 -29.75
CA ASN A 489 -2.06 16.39 -29.52
C ASN A 489 -0.90 16.00 -30.43
N SER A 490 -0.40 16.97 -31.21
CA SER A 490 0.68 16.74 -32.19
C SER A 490 1.97 16.19 -31.58
N LEU A 491 2.31 16.62 -30.37
CA LEU A 491 3.47 16.09 -29.64
C LEU A 491 3.27 14.62 -29.28
N TYR A 492 2.07 14.27 -28.85
CA TYR A 492 1.74 12.90 -28.48
C TYR A 492 1.72 11.97 -29.70
N GLN A 493 1.11 12.41 -30.82
CA GLN A 493 1.13 11.68 -32.07
C GLN A 493 2.56 11.39 -32.52
N LYS A 494 3.48 12.37 -32.41
CA LYS A 494 4.90 12.16 -32.70
C LYS A 494 5.54 11.10 -31.81
N ILE A 495 5.30 11.15 -30.49
CA ILE A 495 5.84 10.15 -29.55
C ILE A 495 5.33 8.74 -29.87
N VAL A 496 4.06 8.61 -30.22
CA VAL A 496 3.45 7.32 -30.61
C VAL A 496 4.06 6.82 -31.93
N THR A 497 4.24 7.69 -32.92
CA THR A 497 4.85 7.35 -34.20
C THR A 497 6.31 6.93 -34.03
N ASP A 498 7.12 7.74 -33.33
CA ASP A 498 8.54 7.45 -33.10
C ASP A 498 8.73 6.11 -32.34
N ALA A 499 7.84 5.83 -31.38
CA ALA A 499 7.89 4.56 -30.63
C ALA A 499 7.45 3.36 -31.50
N TYR A 500 6.55 3.57 -32.47
CA TYR A 500 6.11 2.55 -33.39
C TYR A 500 7.25 2.09 -34.31
N ASP A 501 8.02 3.04 -34.82
CA ASP A 501 9.20 2.77 -35.68
C ASP A 501 10.31 1.99 -34.94
N LEU A 502 10.33 2.03 -33.61
CA LEU A 502 11.26 1.27 -32.77
C LEU A 502 10.75 -0.16 -32.45
N ILE A 503 9.47 -0.45 -32.69
CA ILE A 503 8.83 -1.73 -32.35
C ILE A 503 8.66 -2.63 -33.58
N CYS A 504 8.58 -2.04 -34.77
CA CYS A 504 8.55 -2.73 -36.08
C CYS A 504 9.94 -3.02 -36.60
#